data_dd3c5f30cb52de49f5d433d37ba1834e
#
_entry.id   dd3c5f30cb52de49f5d433d37ba1834e
#
_cell.length_a   1.000
_cell.length_b   1.000
_cell.length_c   1.000
_cell.angle_alpha   90.00
_cell.angle_beta   90.00
_cell.angle_gamma   90.00
#
_symmetry.space_group_name_H-M   'P 1'
#
loop_
_entity.id
_entity.type
_entity.pdbx_description
1 polymer ?
#
loop_
_entity_poly.entity_id
_entity_poly.type
_entity_poly.pdbx_seq_one_letter_code
_entity_poly.pdbx_strand_id
1 'polypeptide(L)'
;MKKIICFALALALFSACADNGKEDARRILTEVQGQYDKGNYKESLRLVDSLRRSHPEAVEERRQALTLYQDASEKLAQSEIARLDMQLQAAQCRLDSMAAVVDSHSGSNGDAALDKLARLRQQRDSLQVAFDTQCAMVRLIREKRKG
;
A
#
# COMPACT_ATOMS: atom_id res chain seq x y z
N MET A 1 8.74 -49.20 32.12
CA MET A 1 9.46 -47.94 32.42
C MET A 1 10.11 -47.35 31.19
N LYS A 2 10.75 -48.10 30.29
CA LYS A 2 11.42 -47.54 29.08
C LYS A 2 10.41 -46.86 28.08
N LYS A 3 9.18 -47.30 27.95
CA LYS A 3 8.17 -46.70 27.04
C LYS A 3 7.62 -45.37 27.53
N ILE A 4 7.60 -45.11 28.84
CA ILE A 4 7.13 -43.84 29.43
C ILE A 4 8.18 -42.72 29.28
N ILE A 5 9.46 -43.10 29.35
CA ILE A 5 10.58 -42.16 29.18
C ILE A 5 10.67 -41.63 27.73
N CYS A 6 10.42 -42.51 26.72
CA CYS A 6 10.37 -42.08 25.33
C CYS A 6 9.22 -41.11 25.03
N PHE A 7 8.06 -41.30 25.69
CA PHE A 7 6.90 -40.41 25.48
C PHE A 7 7.11 -39.03 26.12
N ALA A 8 7.77 -38.95 27.28
CA ALA A 8 8.13 -37.69 27.94
C ALA A 8 9.19 -36.91 27.15
N LEU A 9 10.14 -37.59 26.50
CA LEU A 9 11.18 -36.97 25.68
C LEU A 9 10.59 -36.37 24.37
N ALA A 10 9.58 -37.03 23.79
CA ALA A 10 8.90 -36.53 22.59
C ALA A 10 8.10 -35.25 22.83
N LEU A 11 7.47 -35.11 24.00
CA LEU A 11 6.74 -33.88 24.36
C LEU A 11 7.68 -32.67 24.58
N ALA A 12 8.88 -32.86 25.06
CA ALA A 12 9.84 -31.78 25.29
C ALA A 12 10.38 -31.15 23.98
N LEU A 13 10.41 -31.91 22.90
CA LEU A 13 10.88 -31.41 21.59
C LEU A 13 9.87 -30.49 20.90
N PHE A 14 8.56 -30.62 21.18
CA PHE A 14 7.53 -29.73 20.62
C PHE A 14 7.51 -28.35 21.28
N SER A 15 7.93 -28.21 22.53
CA SER A 15 7.96 -26.93 23.25
C SER A 15 9.07 -26.01 22.75
N ALA A 16 10.22 -26.53 22.37
CA ALA A 16 11.36 -25.75 21.89
C ALA A 16 11.13 -25.11 20.51
N CYS A 17 10.34 -25.77 19.64
CA CYS A 17 10.02 -25.21 18.33
C CYS A 17 8.98 -24.08 18.41
N ALA A 18 8.08 -24.10 19.38
CA ALA A 18 7.07 -23.04 19.55
C ALA A 18 7.65 -21.73 20.08
N ASP A 19 8.68 -21.79 20.89
CA ASP A 19 9.35 -20.61 21.45
C ASP A 19 10.20 -19.89 20.39
N ASN A 20 10.93 -20.64 19.56
CA ASN A 20 11.71 -20.10 18.45
C ASN A 20 10.82 -19.37 17.42
N GLY A 21 9.63 -19.90 17.13
CA GLY A 21 8.68 -19.29 16.19
C GLY A 21 8.16 -17.94 16.66
N LYS A 22 7.92 -17.78 17.98
CA LYS A 22 7.49 -16.51 18.57
C LYS A 22 8.60 -15.47 18.58
N GLU A 23 9.83 -15.88 18.87
CA GLU A 23 10.98 -14.99 18.86
C GLU A 23 11.27 -14.45 17.45
N ASP A 24 11.21 -15.31 16.45
CA ASP A 24 11.32 -14.91 15.05
C ASP A 24 10.18 -13.95 14.63
N ALA A 25 8.95 -14.21 15.04
CA ALA A 25 7.82 -13.33 14.77
C ALA A 25 8.03 -11.93 15.39
N ARG A 26 8.52 -11.85 16.63
CA ARG A 26 8.86 -10.58 17.30
C ARG A 26 9.98 -9.84 16.60
N ARG A 27 10.99 -10.54 16.14
CA ARG A 27 12.10 -9.96 15.36
C ARG A 27 11.57 -9.33 14.05
N ILE A 28 10.72 -10.05 13.31
CA ILE A 28 10.10 -9.52 12.10
C ILE A 28 9.23 -8.31 12.43
N LEU A 29 8.43 -8.35 13.50
CA LEU A 29 7.61 -7.22 13.92
C LEU A 29 8.46 -5.98 14.24
N THR A 30 9.59 -6.17 14.92
CA THR A 30 10.55 -5.08 15.20
C THR A 30 11.10 -4.49 13.91
N GLU A 31 11.38 -5.32 12.91
CA GLU A 31 11.84 -4.88 11.60
C GLU A 31 10.74 -4.12 10.84
N VAL A 32 9.48 -4.60 10.90
CA VAL A 32 8.29 -3.88 10.37
C VAL A 32 8.24 -2.46 10.92
N GLN A 33 8.33 -2.32 12.25
CA GLN A 33 8.33 -1.01 12.92
C GLN A 33 9.51 -0.15 12.45
N GLY A 34 10.71 -0.73 12.42
CA GLY A 34 11.92 -0.01 12.00
C GLY A 34 11.85 0.50 10.54
N GLN A 35 11.21 -0.25 9.62
CA GLN A 35 10.99 0.20 8.25
C GLN A 35 9.92 1.29 8.18
N TYR A 36 8.86 1.15 8.98
CA TYR A 36 7.82 2.17 9.09
C TYR A 36 8.40 3.52 9.58
N ASP A 37 9.18 3.50 10.64
CA ASP A 37 9.79 4.70 11.25
C ASP A 37 10.76 5.41 10.30
N LYS A 38 11.40 4.66 9.41
CA LYS A 38 12.25 5.19 8.32
C LYS A 38 11.45 5.74 7.13
N GLY A 39 10.12 5.61 7.13
CA GLY A 39 9.26 5.98 6.00
C GLY A 39 9.26 4.97 4.84
N ASN A 40 9.89 3.81 5.01
CA ASN A 40 9.93 2.73 4.02
C ASN A 40 8.64 1.91 4.05
N TYR A 41 7.50 2.57 3.84
CA TYR A 41 6.17 1.96 4.01
C TYR A 41 5.94 0.73 3.15
N LYS A 42 6.43 0.70 1.90
CA LYS A 42 6.31 -0.49 1.03
C LYS A 42 7.01 -1.70 1.61
N GLU A 43 8.21 -1.51 2.15
CA GLU A 43 8.98 -2.59 2.77
C GLU A 43 8.34 -3.03 4.09
N SER A 44 7.85 -2.09 4.90
CA SER A 44 7.08 -2.40 6.10
C SER A 44 5.87 -3.30 5.77
N LEU A 45 5.09 -2.97 4.72
CA LEU A 45 3.96 -3.80 4.27
C LEU A 45 4.39 -5.20 3.81
N ARG A 46 5.50 -5.30 3.07
CA ARG A 46 6.05 -6.58 2.62
C ARG A 46 6.44 -7.48 3.80
N LEU A 47 7.04 -6.90 4.83
CA LEU A 47 7.43 -7.62 6.06
C LEU A 47 6.19 -8.07 6.86
N VAL A 48 5.12 -7.26 6.93
CA VAL A 48 3.84 -7.69 7.53
C VAL A 48 3.28 -8.90 6.81
N ASP A 49 3.29 -8.90 5.48
CA ASP A 49 2.82 -10.06 4.69
C ASP A 49 3.71 -11.29 4.90
N SER A 50 5.03 -11.11 5.07
CA SER A 50 5.94 -12.18 5.43
C SER A 50 5.59 -12.76 6.80
N LEU A 51 5.43 -11.91 7.84
CA LEU A 51 5.04 -12.32 9.18
C LEU A 51 3.74 -13.15 9.16
N ARG A 52 2.74 -12.70 8.42
CA ARG A 52 1.44 -13.37 8.33
C ARG A 52 1.53 -14.76 7.70
N ARG A 53 2.43 -14.95 6.73
CA ARG A 53 2.62 -16.23 6.02
C ARG A 53 3.51 -17.20 6.79
N SER A 54 4.60 -16.71 7.38
CA SER A 54 5.60 -17.58 8.03
C SER A 54 5.24 -17.93 9.47
N HIS A 55 4.46 -17.07 10.17
CA HIS A 55 4.09 -17.25 11.57
C HIS A 55 2.57 -17.09 11.78
N PRO A 56 1.75 -17.98 11.21
CA PRO A 56 0.28 -17.92 11.36
C PRO A 56 -0.18 -18.06 12.81
N GLU A 57 0.61 -18.73 13.66
CA GLU A 57 0.36 -18.97 15.08
C GLU A 57 0.70 -17.76 15.98
N ALA A 58 1.50 -16.79 15.51
CA ALA A 58 1.91 -15.61 16.27
C ALA A 58 0.80 -14.53 16.26
N VAL A 59 -0.32 -14.82 16.93
CA VAL A 59 -1.55 -14.02 16.88
C VAL A 59 -1.32 -12.60 17.39
N GLU A 60 -0.57 -12.43 18.48
CA GLU A 60 -0.34 -11.13 19.11
C GLU A 60 0.56 -10.25 18.23
N GLU A 61 1.65 -10.80 17.71
CA GLU A 61 2.56 -10.10 16.80
C GLU A 61 1.85 -9.70 15.49
N ARG A 62 0.98 -10.57 14.98
CA ARG A 62 0.16 -10.27 13.79
C ARG A 62 -0.88 -9.19 14.06
N ARG A 63 -1.43 -9.13 15.27
CA ARG A 63 -2.38 -8.06 15.67
C ARG A 63 -1.68 -6.71 15.73
N GLN A 64 -0.50 -6.65 16.30
CA GLN A 64 0.32 -5.43 16.34
C GLN A 64 0.75 -5.02 14.92
N ALA A 65 1.18 -5.98 14.10
CA ALA A 65 1.53 -5.74 12.70
C ALA A 65 0.34 -5.23 11.86
N LEU A 66 -0.91 -5.57 12.22
CA LEU A 66 -2.10 -5.07 11.53
C LEU A 66 -2.23 -3.55 11.68
N THR A 67 -1.94 -2.99 12.84
CA THR A 67 -1.95 -1.54 13.06
C THR A 67 -0.91 -0.86 12.17
N LEU A 68 0.32 -1.37 12.16
CA LEU A 68 1.39 -0.87 11.30
C LEU A 68 1.05 -1.00 9.81
N TYR A 69 0.39 -2.10 9.42
CA TYR A 69 -0.10 -2.28 8.05
C TYR A 69 -1.10 -1.19 7.65
N GLN A 70 -2.06 -0.90 8.51
CA GLN A 70 -3.06 0.14 8.26
C GLN A 70 -2.40 1.53 8.17
N ASP A 71 -1.47 1.84 9.08
CA ASP A 71 -0.75 3.11 9.10
C ASP A 71 0.14 3.28 7.87
N ALA A 72 0.92 2.27 7.51
CA ALA A 72 1.77 2.29 6.33
C ALA A 72 0.96 2.42 5.03
N SER A 73 -0.17 1.69 4.95
CA SER A 73 -1.09 1.76 3.80
C SER A 73 -1.70 3.15 3.66
N GLU A 74 -2.11 3.78 4.77
CA GLU A 74 -2.64 5.14 4.76
C GLU A 74 -1.57 6.16 4.32
N LYS A 75 -0.33 6.04 4.83
CA LYS A 75 0.79 6.92 4.44
C LYS A 75 1.14 6.80 2.96
N LEU A 76 1.14 5.58 2.43
CA LEU A 76 1.35 5.35 0.99
C LEU A 76 0.24 5.98 0.14
N ALA A 77 -1.02 5.76 0.52
CA ALA A 77 -2.15 6.34 -0.20
C ALA A 77 -2.11 7.87 -0.15
N GLN A 78 -1.77 8.48 0.98
CA GLN A 78 -1.61 9.93 1.12
C GLN A 78 -0.49 10.48 0.23
N SER A 79 0.66 9.81 0.16
CA SER A 79 1.77 10.21 -0.71
C SER A 79 1.39 10.12 -2.19
N GLU A 80 0.61 9.11 -2.55
CA GLU A 80 0.12 8.92 -3.92
C GLU A 80 -0.94 9.97 -4.29
N ILE A 81 -1.83 10.34 -3.36
CA ILE A 81 -2.78 11.45 -3.53
C ILE A 81 -2.02 12.74 -3.84
N ALA A 82 -0.99 13.09 -3.06
CA ALA A 82 -0.21 14.29 -3.29
C ALA A 82 0.49 14.28 -4.66
N ARG A 83 1.02 13.12 -5.08
CA ARG A 83 1.64 12.96 -6.41
C ARG A 83 0.62 13.12 -7.53
N LEU A 84 -0.55 12.49 -7.40
CA LEU A 84 -1.62 12.55 -8.39
C LEU A 84 -2.22 13.95 -8.50
N ASP A 85 -2.34 14.69 -7.39
CA ASP A 85 -2.80 16.07 -7.38
C ASP A 85 -1.89 16.97 -8.24
N MET A 86 -0.57 16.88 -8.05
CA MET A 86 0.38 17.62 -8.89
C MET A 86 0.28 17.24 -10.37
N GLN A 87 0.07 15.96 -10.67
CA GLN A 87 -0.08 15.50 -12.06
C GLN A 87 -1.40 15.97 -12.68
N LEU A 88 -2.49 16.00 -11.91
CA LEU A 88 -3.78 16.53 -12.34
C LEU A 88 -3.69 18.00 -12.67
N GLN A 89 -3.08 18.80 -11.80
CA GLN A 89 -2.87 20.23 -12.04
C GLN A 89 -2.05 20.48 -13.32
N ALA A 90 -0.98 19.71 -13.52
CA ALA A 90 -0.19 19.79 -14.73
C ALA A 90 -0.96 19.34 -16.00
N ALA A 91 -1.78 18.30 -15.88
CA ALA A 91 -2.60 17.83 -16.99
C ALA A 91 -3.70 18.83 -17.35
N GLN A 92 -4.33 19.46 -16.35
CA GLN A 92 -5.32 20.53 -16.56
C GLN A 92 -4.70 21.75 -17.26
N CYS A 93 -3.54 22.21 -16.80
CA CYS A 93 -2.84 23.32 -17.44
C CYS A 93 -2.50 23.05 -18.92
N ARG A 94 -2.06 21.81 -19.25
CA ARG A 94 -1.82 21.42 -20.65
C ARG A 94 -3.10 21.39 -21.48
N LEU A 95 -4.19 20.94 -20.88
CA LEU A 95 -5.50 20.85 -21.52
C LEU A 95 -6.01 22.25 -21.84
N ASP A 96 -5.93 23.20 -20.88
CA ASP A 96 -6.38 24.57 -21.07
C ASP A 96 -5.54 25.29 -22.13
N SER A 97 -4.22 25.08 -22.12
CA SER A 97 -3.32 25.61 -23.14
C SER A 97 -3.64 25.08 -24.54
N MET A 98 -3.96 23.78 -24.64
CA MET A 98 -4.30 23.17 -25.94
C MET A 98 -5.69 23.61 -26.42
N ALA A 99 -6.65 23.78 -25.52
CA ALA A 99 -7.97 24.31 -25.85
C ALA A 99 -7.88 25.72 -26.45
N ALA A 100 -7.08 26.60 -25.83
CA ALA A 100 -6.85 27.94 -26.36
C ALA A 100 -6.21 27.94 -27.77
N VAL A 101 -5.33 26.97 -28.06
CA VAL A 101 -4.74 26.79 -29.39
C VAL A 101 -5.80 26.36 -30.40
N VAL A 102 -6.66 25.40 -30.04
CA VAL A 102 -7.76 24.94 -30.93
C VAL A 102 -8.72 26.08 -31.22
N ASP A 103 -9.10 26.86 -30.22
CA ASP A 103 -10.03 27.99 -30.37
C ASP A 103 -9.45 29.12 -31.28
N SER A 104 -8.12 29.30 -31.26
CA SER A 104 -7.46 30.33 -32.06
C SER A 104 -7.16 29.92 -33.52
N HIS A 105 -7.15 28.62 -33.82
CA HIS A 105 -6.77 28.09 -35.15
C HIS A 105 -7.95 27.36 -35.85
N SER A 106 -8.87 28.09 -36.41
CA SER A 106 -9.98 27.55 -37.24
C SER A 106 -9.54 27.12 -38.66
N GLY A 107 -8.28 26.67 -38.87
CA GLY A 107 -7.72 26.35 -40.19
C GLY A 107 -7.36 24.87 -40.36
N SER A 108 -6.74 24.53 -41.49
CA SER A 108 -6.54 23.17 -42.07
C SER A 108 -5.80 22.12 -41.16
N ASN A 109 -5.38 22.47 -39.96
CA ASN A 109 -4.77 21.57 -38.97
C ASN A 109 -5.71 21.25 -37.80
N GLY A 110 -6.97 21.57 -37.89
CA GLY A 110 -7.98 21.41 -36.83
C GLY A 110 -8.10 19.98 -36.30
N ASP A 111 -8.10 18.98 -37.16
CA ASP A 111 -8.33 17.59 -36.79
C ASP A 111 -7.21 17.02 -35.91
N ALA A 112 -5.94 17.30 -36.24
CA ALA A 112 -4.81 16.85 -35.42
C ALA A 112 -4.78 17.54 -34.05
N ALA A 113 -5.19 18.81 -33.97
CA ALA A 113 -5.29 19.55 -32.72
C ALA A 113 -6.43 19.03 -31.85
N LEU A 114 -7.58 18.69 -32.45
CA LEU A 114 -8.72 18.08 -31.77
C LEU A 114 -8.37 16.69 -31.23
N ASP A 115 -7.67 15.85 -32.01
CA ASP A 115 -7.19 14.55 -31.56
C ASP A 115 -6.25 14.67 -30.35
N LYS A 116 -5.35 15.64 -30.37
CA LYS A 116 -4.44 15.90 -29.26
C LYS A 116 -5.22 16.36 -28.01
N LEU A 117 -6.19 17.22 -28.18
CA LEU A 117 -7.07 17.68 -27.11
C LEU A 117 -7.85 16.51 -26.49
N ALA A 118 -8.38 15.60 -27.30
CA ALA A 118 -9.08 14.41 -26.85
C ALA A 118 -8.18 13.50 -26.01
N ARG A 119 -6.94 13.26 -26.45
CA ARG A 119 -5.95 12.47 -25.67
C ARG A 119 -5.59 13.12 -24.34
N LEU A 120 -5.43 14.43 -24.29
CA LEU A 120 -5.16 15.16 -23.04
C LEU A 120 -6.34 15.06 -22.07
N ARG A 121 -7.58 15.13 -22.57
CA ARG A 121 -8.79 14.90 -21.74
C ARG A 121 -8.78 13.50 -21.16
N GLN A 122 -8.57 12.48 -21.99
CA GLN A 122 -8.50 11.09 -21.54
C GLN A 122 -7.40 10.89 -20.47
N GLN A 123 -6.23 11.50 -20.65
CA GLN A 123 -5.14 11.45 -19.66
C GLN A 123 -5.55 12.09 -18.33
N ARG A 124 -6.16 13.27 -18.36
CA ARG A 124 -6.66 13.96 -17.16
C ARG A 124 -7.73 13.12 -16.45
N ASP A 125 -8.67 12.55 -17.18
CA ASP A 125 -9.74 11.73 -16.63
C ASP A 125 -9.20 10.45 -15.96
N SER A 126 -8.21 9.81 -16.57
CA SER A 126 -7.52 8.65 -15.98
C SER A 126 -6.81 9.01 -14.68
N LEU A 127 -6.16 10.18 -14.61
CA LEU A 127 -5.52 10.68 -13.39
C LEU A 127 -6.56 10.99 -12.30
N GLN A 128 -7.72 11.55 -12.68
CA GLN A 128 -8.83 11.81 -11.76
C GLN A 128 -9.35 10.52 -11.13
N VAL A 129 -9.59 9.48 -11.93
CA VAL A 129 -10.03 8.18 -11.43
C VAL A 129 -9.00 7.58 -10.45
N ALA A 130 -7.71 7.69 -10.78
CA ALA A 130 -6.64 7.21 -9.89
C ALA A 130 -6.62 7.98 -8.56
N PHE A 131 -6.77 9.31 -8.61
CA PHE A 131 -6.84 10.17 -7.42
C PHE A 131 -8.04 9.80 -6.52
N ASP A 132 -9.24 9.68 -7.12
CA ASP A 132 -10.46 9.32 -6.39
C ASP A 132 -10.36 7.93 -5.77
N THR A 133 -9.70 6.99 -6.45
CA THR A 133 -9.43 5.65 -5.92
C THR A 133 -8.57 5.69 -4.66
N GLN A 134 -7.50 6.50 -4.65
CA GLN A 134 -6.65 6.64 -3.46
C GLN A 134 -7.39 7.34 -2.31
N CYS A 135 -8.22 8.33 -2.61
CA CYS A 135 -9.06 8.98 -1.61
C CYS A 135 -10.06 7.99 -0.98
N ALA A 136 -10.68 7.13 -1.78
CA ALA A 136 -11.58 6.07 -1.32
C ALA A 136 -10.83 5.05 -0.44
N MET A 137 -9.61 4.68 -0.80
CA MET A 137 -8.76 3.78 0.00
C MET A 137 -8.47 4.35 1.38
N VAL A 138 -8.09 5.62 1.48
CA VAL A 138 -7.86 6.28 2.78
C VAL A 138 -9.12 6.26 3.65
N ARG A 139 -10.29 6.56 3.07
CA ARG A 139 -11.57 6.48 3.79
C ARG A 139 -11.83 5.08 4.33
N LEU A 140 -11.67 4.04 3.49
CA LEU A 140 -11.88 2.66 3.88
C LEU A 140 -10.95 2.21 5.02
N ILE A 141 -9.67 2.61 4.97
CA ILE A 141 -8.70 2.29 6.04
C ILE A 141 -9.17 2.93 7.35
N ARG A 142 -9.59 4.19 7.32
CA ARG A 142 -10.06 4.92 8.52
C ARG A 142 -11.35 4.35 9.09
N GLU A 143 -12.26 3.92 8.24
CA GLU A 143 -13.50 3.26 8.68
C GLU A 143 -13.21 1.94 9.37
N LYS A 144 -12.34 1.10 8.80
CA LYS A 144 -11.96 -0.19 9.38
C LYS A 144 -11.18 -0.09 10.70
N ARG A 145 -10.60 1.07 11.02
CA ARG A 145 -9.97 1.31 12.32
C ARG A 145 -10.96 1.62 13.43
N LYS A 146 -12.17 2.07 13.09
CA LYS A 146 -13.20 2.45 14.06
C LYS A 146 -14.04 1.28 14.56
N GLY A 147 -14.05 0.18 13.86
CA GLY A 147 -14.78 -1.06 14.22
C GLY A 147 -13.86 -2.14 14.72
#